data_49e29fbbf7a20d0d80fb6d27ea33b06c
#
_entry.id   49e29fbbf7a20d0d80fb6d27ea33b06c
#
_cell.length_a   1.000
_cell.length_b   1.000
_cell.length_c   1.000
_cell.angle_alpha   90.00
_cell.angle_beta   90.00
_cell.angle_gamma   90.00
#
_symmetry.space_group_name_H-M   'P 1'
#
loop_
_entity.id
_entity.type
_entity.pdbx_description
1 polymer ?
#
loop_
_entity_poly.entity_id
_entity_poly.type
_entity_poly.pdbx_seq_one_letter_code
_entity_poly.pdbx_strand_id
1 'polypeptide(L)'
;MIFSNHKQAVLSVLIATAIGGAVVTDAFAQSSRSSERGGRSGGNKQAKAEALYPNATRQEPNLKASAKLGSKLQKLIDSYNDQKFPETRALADEILANPAANTYDKSLAAQLGSQAAYNTDDSAAAKKYLQQVLEFNGLENNGHFQSMLMLAQLQLQDNETAAGLATLDKYLAESKSTKPEELIIKG
;
A
#
# COMPACT_ATOMS: atom_id res chain seq x y z
N MET A 1 -42.52 10.10 5.72
CA MET A 1 -41.46 9.60 6.64
C MET A 1 -40.15 9.88 5.98
N ILE A 2 -39.43 10.90 6.45
CA ILE A 2 -38.19 11.39 5.86
C ILE A 2 -37.10 10.82 6.75
N PHE A 3 -36.39 9.81 6.28
CA PHE A 3 -35.16 9.34 6.97
C PHE A 3 -34.01 10.23 6.55
N SER A 4 -33.62 11.09 7.47
CA SER A 4 -32.49 11.99 7.38
C SER A 4 -31.19 11.20 7.40
N ASN A 5 -30.45 11.25 6.30
CA ASN A 5 -29.07 10.77 6.19
C ASN A 5 -28.11 11.74 6.91
N HIS A 6 -27.90 11.55 8.20
CA HIS A 6 -26.91 12.30 8.99
C HIS A 6 -25.74 11.41 9.41
N LYS A 7 -25.07 10.78 8.44
CA LYS A 7 -23.83 10.04 8.73
C LYS A 7 -22.66 10.36 7.80
N GLN A 8 -22.66 11.55 7.18
CA GLN A 8 -21.55 11.97 6.34
C GLN A 8 -20.95 13.31 6.77
N ALA A 9 -20.64 13.46 8.01
CA ALA A 9 -19.82 14.58 8.45
C ALA A 9 -19.03 14.13 9.65
N VAL A 10 -17.86 13.65 9.45
CA VAL A 10 -16.62 13.72 10.23
C VAL A 10 -15.74 12.55 9.81
N LEU A 11 -14.92 12.73 8.87
CA LEU A 11 -13.50 12.34 8.76
C LEU A 11 -13.02 12.56 7.32
N SER A 12 -13.06 13.82 6.90
CA SER A 12 -12.16 14.26 5.83
C SER A 12 -10.77 14.42 6.45
N VAL A 13 -10.23 13.35 7.02
CA VAL A 13 -8.80 13.24 7.13
C VAL A 13 -8.34 12.96 5.72
N LEU A 14 -7.80 13.99 5.11
CA LEU A 14 -6.96 13.92 3.93
C LEU A 14 -6.03 12.72 4.08
N ILE A 15 -6.46 11.58 3.52
CA ILE A 15 -5.52 10.61 3.01
C ILE A 15 -4.93 11.34 1.80
N ALA A 16 -4.01 12.26 2.08
CA ALA A 16 -3.04 12.65 1.10
C ALA A 16 -2.26 11.37 0.84
N THR A 17 -2.78 10.55 -0.06
CA THR A 17 -2.03 9.52 -0.72
C THR A 17 -0.97 10.22 -1.54
N ALA A 18 0.06 10.68 -0.85
CA ALA A 18 1.35 10.84 -1.45
C ALA A 18 1.88 9.43 -1.76
N ILE A 19 1.13 8.67 -2.55
CA ILE A 19 1.73 7.71 -3.43
C ILE A 19 2.37 8.60 -4.47
N GLY A 20 3.55 9.14 -4.11
CA GLY A 20 4.45 9.69 -5.09
C GLY A 20 4.66 8.59 -6.11
N GLY A 21 3.96 8.69 -7.25
CA GLY A 21 4.07 7.78 -8.38
C GLY A 21 5.43 7.85 -9.06
N ALA A 22 6.50 7.97 -8.29
CA ALA A 22 7.85 8.09 -8.80
C ALA A 22 8.72 6.84 -8.56
N VAL A 23 8.22 5.83 -7.83
CA VAL A 23 9.13 4.77 -7.35
C VAL A 23 9.07 3.48 -8.16
N VAL A 24 8.08 3.30 -9.04
CA VAL A 24 7.88 2.01 -9.71
C VAL A 24 8.19 2.04 -11.20
N THR A 25 8.29 3.22 -11.82
CA THR A 25 8.51 3.31 -13.28
C THR A 25 9.94 3.00 -13.73
N ASP A 26 10.95 3.15 -12.87
CA ASP A 26 12.33 2.96 -13.29
C ASP A 26 12.89 1.54 -13.09
N ALA A 27 12.26 0.71 -12.26
CA ALA A 27 12.73 -0.66 -12.08
C ALA A 27 12.39 -1.61 -13.26
N PHE A 28 11.40 -1.26 -14.07
CA PHE A 28 10.94 -2.08 -15.19
C PHE A 28 11.45 -1.61 -16.57
N ALA A 29 11.90 -0.36 -16.70
CA ALA A 29 12.32 0.18 -17.98
C ALA A 29 13.71 -0.31 -18.46
N GLN A 30 14.47 -1.02 -17.63
CA GLN A 30 15.86 -1.35 -17.95
C GLN A 30 16.09 -2.75 -18.52
N SER A 31 15.04 -3.51 -18.79
CA SER A 31 15.18 -4.85 -19.36
C SER A 31 15.12 -4.93 -20.90
N SER A 32 14.92 -3.83 -21.62
CA SER A 32 14.65 -3.91 -23.07
C SER A 32 15.62 -3.17 -23.98
N ARG A 33 16.73 -2.64 -23.51
CA ARG A 33 17.73 -2.01 -24.42
C ARG A 33 19.16 -2.29 -23.98
N SER A 34 19.65 -3.45 -24.29
CA SER A 34 21.08 -3.69 -24.42
C SER A 34 21.41 -3.79 -25.91
N SER A 35 21.77 -2.68 -26.52
CA SER A 35 22.76 -2.61 -27.59
C SER A 35 23.07 -1.16 -27.91
N GLU A 36 24.34 -0.89 -27.79
CA GLU A 36 25.18 0.15 -28.38
C GLU A 36 25.51 1.41 -27.58
N ARG A 37 26.79 1.40 -27.21
CA ARG A 37 27.82 2.45 -27.25
C ARG A 37 27.92 3.52 -26.18
N GLY A 38 28.97 3.34 -25.36
CA GLY A 38 29.96 4.40 -25.14
C GLY A 38 29.65 5.51 -24.18
N GLY A 39 30.17 5.42 -22.92
CA GLY A 39 30.80 6.56 -22.25
C GLY A 39 29.88 7.53 -21.51
N ARG A 40 29.79 7.35 -20.25
CA ARG A 40 30.00 8.28 -19.13
C ARG A 40 29.23 7.80 -17.91
N SER A 41 30.00 7.43 -16.91
CA SER A 41 29.55 7.18 -15.54
C SER A 41 28.87 8.43 -14.99
N GLY A 42 27.54 8.40 -14.97
CA GLY A 42 26.70 9.30 -14.21
C GLY A 42 25.80 8.40 -13.38
N GLY A 43 26.22 8.09 -12.15
CA GLY A 43 25.40 7.33 -11.22
C GLY A 43 24.09 8.08 -10.96
N ASN A 44 23.04 7.63 -11.60
CA ASN A 44 21.68 8.06 -11.29
C ASN A 44 21.32 7.44 -9.94
N LYS A 45 21.64 8.17 -8.86
CA LYS A 45 21.11 7.85 -7.53
C LYS A 45 19.61 8.11 -7.60
N GLN A 46 18.83 7.06 -7.85
CA GLN A 46 17.40 7.12 -7.57
C GLN A 46 17.22 7.71 -6.18
N ALA A 47 16.52 8.83 -6.09
CA ALA A 47 16.19 9.42 -4.80
C ALA A 47 15.39 8.38 -4.03
N LYS A 48 15.98 7.81 -2.99
CA LYS A 48 15.26 6.90 -2.09
C LYS A 48 14.10 7.71 -1.51
N ALA A 49 12.88 7.18 -1.60
CA ALA A 49 11.72 7.83 -0.99
C ALA A 49 12.03 8.18 0.48
N GLU A 50 11.61 9.36 0.91
CA GLU A 50 11.84 9.79 2.30
C GLU A 50 11.25 8.76 3.26
N ALA A 51 12.03 8.38 4.26
CA ALA A 51 11.59 7.44 5.28
C ALA A 51 10.59 8.14 6.20
N LEU A 52 9.31 7.81 6.06
CA LEU A 52 8.25 8.36 6.91
C LEU A 52 8.32 7.85 8.36
N TYR A 53 8.98 6.73 8.57
CA TYR A 53 9.12 6.05 9.86
C TYR A 53 10.58 5.74 10.18
N PRO A 54 11.42 6.77 10.41
CA PRO A 54 12.88 6.58 10.59
C PRO A 54 13.24 5.83 11.87
N ASN A 55 12.34 5.82 12.86
CA ASN A 55 12.53 5.17 14.16
C ASN A 55 11.82 3.82 14.28
N ALA A 56 11.29 3.29 13.17
CA ALA A 56 10.58 2.02 13.18
C ALA A 56 11.45 0.87 13.70
N THR A 57 10.84 0.01 14.51
CA THR A 57 11.51 -1.18 15.06
C THR A 57 11.45 -2.38 14.12
N ARG A 58 10.50 -2.37 13.15
CA ARG A 58 10.40 -3.39 12.12
C ARG A 58 11.57 -3.30 11.16
N GLN A 59 12.22 -4.43 10.90
CA GLN A 59 13.22 -4.52 9.84
C GLN A 59 12.53 -4.64 8.48
N GLU A 60 12.90 -3.76 7.56
CA GLU A 60 12.38 -3.80 6.20
C GLU A 60 12.86 -5.06 5.47
N PRO A 61 11.96 -5.81 4.82
CA PRO A 61 12.40 -6.86 3.92
C PRO A 61 13.07 -6.23 2.70
N ASN A 62 14.30 -6.63 2.41
CA ASN A 62 15.00 -6.19 1.19
C ASN A 62 14.55 -7.03 -0.01
N LEU A 63 13.26 -6.94 -0.34
CA LEU A 63 12.64 -7.70 -1.42
C LEU A 63 12.36 -6.79 -2.63
N LYS A 64 12.38 -7.40 -3.80
CA LYS A 64 12.05 -6.75 -5.08
C LYS A 64 11.01 -7.56 -5.82
N ALA A 65 10.35 -6.91 -6.76
CA ALA A 65 9.45 -7.57 -7.70
C ALA A 65 10.13 -8.77 -8.37
N SER A 66 9.42 -9.87 -8.47
CA SER A 66 9.92 -11.03 -9.20
C SER A 66 9.98 -10.75 -10.69
N ALA A 67 11.05 -11.17 -11.36
CA ALA A 67 11.21 -10.97 -12.80
C ALA A 67 10.06 -11.59 -13.61
N LYS A 68 9.49 -12.69 -13.13
CA LYS A 68 8.38 -13.39 -13.79
C LYS A 68 7.07 -12.62 -13.79
N LEU A 69 6.84 -11.76 -12.80
CA LEU A 69 5.60 -11.00 -12.64
C LEU A 69 5.74 -9.51 -12.99
N GLY A 70 6.91 -9.07 -13.39
CA GLY A 70 7.18 -7.66 -13.66
C GLY A 70 6.13 -7.00 -14.56
N SER A 71 5.82 -7.60 -15.72
CA SER A 71 4.81 -7.06 -16.65
C SER A 71 3.40 -7.06 -16.04
N LYS A 72 3.06 -8.07 -15.23
CA LYS A 72 1.74 -8.13 -14.57
C LYS A 72 1.62 -7.10 -13.44
N LEU A 73 2.67 -6.89 -12.67
CA LEU A 73 2.73 -5.84 -11.66
C LEU A 73 2.64 -4.45 -12.28
N GLN A 74 3.33 -4.22 -13.41
CA GLN A 74 3.22 -2.95 -14.13
C GLN A 74 1.77 -2.72 -14.58
N LYS A 75 1.13 -3.73 -15.17
CA LYS A 75 -0.28 -3.64 -15.59
C LYS A 75 -1.22 -3.34 -14.40
N LEU A 76 -0.96 -3.94 -13.24
CA LEU A 76 -1.70 -3.65 -12.00
C LEU A 76 -1.55 -2.18 -11.59
N ILE A 77 -0.33 -1.65 -11.61
CA ILE A 77 -0.03 -0.26 -11.28
C ILE A 77 -0.70 0.69 -12.26
N ASP A 78 -0.60 0.41 -13.55
CA ASP A 78 -1.21 1.22 -14.61
C ASP A 78 -2.74 1.24 -14.47
N SER A 79 -3.37 0.09 -14.21
CA SER A 79 -4.82 0.02 -14.02
C SER A 79 -5.27 0.82 -12.78
N TYR A 80 -4.47 0.83 -11.71
CA TYR A 80 -4.75 1.65 -10.53
C TYR A 80 -4.61 3.16 -10.83
N ASN A 81 -3.53 3.55 -11.51
CA ASN A 81 -3.28 4.94 -11.89
C ASN A 81 -4.37 5.48 -12.86
N ASP A 82 -4.86 4.61 -13.73
CA ASP A 82 -5.98 4.91 -14.64
C ASP A 82 -7.35 4.88 -13.94
N GLN A 83 -7.39 4.64 -12.61
CA GLN A 83 -8.61 4.52 -11.80
C GLN A 83 -9.57 3.40 -12.27
N LYS A 84 -9.03 2.37 -12.94
CA LYS A 84 -9.77 1.18 -13.36
C LYS A 84 -9.88 0.18 -12.20
N PHE A 85 -10.54 0.59 -11.11
CA PHE A 85 -10.55 -0.15 -9.84
C PHE A 85 -11.05 -1.60 -9.95
N PRO A 86 -12.09 -1.93 -10.74
CA PRO A 86 -12.48 -3.32 -10.95
C PRO A 86 -11.38 -4.16 -11.61
N GLU A 87 -10.67 -3.61 -12.61
CA GLU A 87 -9.54 -4.27 -13.27
C GLU A 87 -8.36 -4.42 -12.30
N THR A 88 -8.08 -3.38 -11.51
CA THR A 88 -7.03 -3.41 -10.47
C THR A 88 -7.28 -4.55 -9.48
N ARG A 89 -8.50 -4.71 -8.99
CA ARG A 89 -8.86 -5.81 -8.07
C ARG A 89 -8.69 -7.18 -8.73
N ALA A 90 -9.14 -7.35 -9.96
CA ALA A 90 -8.98 -8.60 -10.70
C ALA A 90 -7.51 -8.98 -10.88
N LEU A 91 -6.66 -8.01 -11.25
CA LEU A 91 -5.22 -8.22 -11.39
C LEU A 91 -4.55 -8.51 -10.04
N ALA A 92 -4.99 -7.84 -8.96
CA ALA A 92 -4.50 -8.12 -7.61
C ALA A 92 -4.80 -9.56 -7.20
N ASP A 93 -6.03 -10.01 -7.38
CA ASP A 93 -6.43 -11.39 -7.07
C ASP A 93 -5.66 -12.44 -7.89
N GLU A 94 -5.42 -12.17 -9.17
CA GLU A 94 -4.58 -13.03 -10.01
C GLU A 94 -3.13 -13.15 -9.50
N ILE A 95 -2.54 -12.04 -9.03
CA ILE A 95 -1.18 -12.05 -8.48
C ILE A 95 -1.16 -12.77 -7.13
N LEU A 96 -2.15 -12.52 -6.27
CA LEU A 96 -2.26 -13.17 -4.96
C LEU A 96 -2.38 -14.69 -5.09
N ALA A 97 -3.12 -15.18 -6.09
CA ALA A 97 -3.28 -16.60 -6.37
C ALA A 97 -2.08 -17.23 -7.10
N ASN A 98 -1.13 -16.43 -7.60
CA ASN A 98 -0.03 -16.93 -8.41
C ASN A 98 1.06 -17.58 -7.53
N PRO A 99 1.39 -18.87 -7.70
CA PRO A 99 2.41 -19.54 -6.92
C PRO A 99 3.84 -19.02 -7.22
N ALA A 100 4.05 -18.36 -8.34
CA ALA A 100 5.35 -17.74 -8.67
C ALA A 100 5.54 -16.34 -8.07
N ALA A 101 4.48 -15.77 -7.45
CA ALA A 101 4.56 -14.49 -6.79
C ALA A 101 5.31 -14.61 -5.45
N ASN A 102 6.32 -13.77 -5.27
CA ASN A 102 7.00 -13.66 -4.00
C ASN A 102 6.19 -12.79 -3.00
N THR A 103 6.68 -12.65 -1.77
CA THR A 103 5.97 -11.87 -0.74
C THR A 103 5.87 -10.38 -1.08
N TYR A 104 6.85 -9.79 -1.79
CA TYR A 104 6.75 -8.42 -2.28
C TYR A 104 5.63 -8.27 -3.31
N ASP A 105 5.60 -9.16 -4.32
CA ASP A 105 4.57 -9.14 -5.37
C ASP A 105 3.16 -9.20 -4.77
N LYS A 106 2.97 -10.13 -3.83
CA LYS A 106 1.69 -10.31 -3.13
C LYS A 106 1.33 -9.13 -2.25
N SER A 107 2.29 -8.58 -1.49
CA SER A 107 2.04 -7.41 -0.65
C SER A 107 1.68 -6.17 -1.48
N LEU A 108 2.37 -5.94 -2.60
CA LEU A 108 2.05 -4.83 -3.50
C LEU A 108 0.67 -5.01 -4.14
N ALA A 109 0.37 -6.23 -4.60
CA ALA A 109 -0.94 -6.55 -5.18
C ALA A 109 -2.07 -6.34 -4.17
N ALA A 110 -1.90 -6.81 -2.94
CA ALA A 110 -2.86 -6.59 -1.87
C ALA A 110 -3.01 -5.11 -1.52
N GLN A 111 -1.92 -4.34 -1.49
CA GLN A 111 -1.97 -2.91 -1.22
C GLN A 111 -2.80 -2.17 -2.27
N LEU A 112 -2.54 -2.38 -3.56
CA LEU A 112 -3.29 -1.73 -4.63
C LEU A 112 -4.73 -2.24 -4.70
N GLY A 113 -4.96 -3.53 -4.44
CA GLY A 113 -6.29 -4.12 -4.31
C GLY A 113 -7.10 -3.47 -3.17
N SER A 114 -6.46 -3.19 -2.02
CA SER A 114 -7.12 -2.53 -0.89
C SER A 114 -7.56 -1.11 -1.23
N GLN A 115 -6.71 -0.36 -1.91
CA GLN A 115 -7.01 1.00 -2.33
C GLN A 115 -8.11 1.03 -3.39
N ALA A 116 -8.08 0.09 -4.35
CA ALA A 116 -9.14 -0.04 -5.34
C ALA A 116 -10.49 -0.42 -4.71
N ALA A 117 -10.48 -1.32 -3.72
CA ALA A 117 -11.67 -1.68 -2.97
C ALA A 117 -12.22 -0.50 -2.15
N TYR A 118 -11.35 0.26 -1.49
CA TYR A 118 -11.73 1.46 -0.76
C TYR A 118 -12.36 2.53 -1.66
N ASN A 119 -11.78 2.75 -2.84
CA ASN A 119 -12.31 3.71 -3.83
C ASN A 119 -13.65 3.28 -4.46
N THR A 120 -14.06 2.04 -4.25
CA THR A 120 -15.35 1.51 -4.69
C THR A 120 -16.30 1.22 -3.51
N ASP A 121 -16.06 1.85 -2.36
CA ASP A 121 -16.85 1.73 -1.12
C ASP A 121 -17.00 0.28 -0.59
N ASP A 122 -16.07 -0.62 -0.95
CA ASP A 122 -16.04 -2.00 -0.47
C ASP A 122 -15.07 -2.13 0.72
N SER A 123 -15.50 -1.62 1.88
CA SER A 123 -14.71 -1.65 3.12
C SER A 123 -14.30 -3.06 3.53
N ALA A 124 -15.18 -4.03 3.35
CA ALA A 124 -14.91 -5.43 3.71
C ALA A 124 -13.75 -6.01 2.88
N ALA A 125 -13.76 -5.81 1.56
CA ALA A 125 -12.67 -6.23 0.70
C ALA A 125 -11.39 -5.44 0.99
N ALA A 126 -11.48 -4.13 1.23
CA ALA A 126 -10.33 -3.30 1.58
C ALA A 126 -9.63 -3.83 2.83
N LYS A 127 -10.37 -4.12 3.91
CA LYS A 127 -9.82 -4.71 5.15
C LYS A 127 -9.15 -6.05 4.89
N LYS A 128 -9.77 -6.93 4.10
CA LYS A 128 -9.21 -8.23 3.75
C LYS A 128 -7.85 -8.10 3.04
N TYR A 129 -7.77 -7.24 2.03
CA TYR A 129 -6.51 -6.97 1.34
C TYR A 129 -5.45 -6.37 2.27
N LEU A 130 -5.83 -5.42 3.15
CA LEU A 130 -4.90 -4.84 4.12
C LEU A 130 -4.34 -5.87 5.10
N GLN A 131 -5.18 -6.80 5.57
CA GLN A 131 -4.72 -7.94 6.38
C GLN A 131 -3.68 -8.78 5.63
N GLN A 132 -3.91 -9.06 4.34
CA GLN A 132 -2.96 -9.78 3.49
C GLN A 132 -1.64 -9.00 3.30
N VAL A 133 -1.67 -7.66 3.18
CA VAL A 133 -0.44 -6.85 3.15
C VAL A 133 0.41 -7.11 4.39
N LEU A 134 -0.22 -7.10 5.57
CA LEU A 134 0.47 -7.31 6.83
C LEU A 134 0.97 -8.76 7.00
N GLU A 135 0.18 -9.73 6.54
CA GLU A 135 0.52 -11.15 6.59
C GLU A 135 1.73 -11.46 5.69
N PHE A 136 1.72 -11.03 4.43
CA PHE A 136 2.85 -11.24 3.52
C PHE A 136 4.09 -10.45 3.93
N ASN A 137 3.91 -9.31 4.58
CA ASN A 137 4.99 -8.52 5.17
C ASN A 137 6.14 -8.18 4.18
N GLY A 138 5.81 -8.01 2.91
CA GLY A 138 6.79 -7.85 1.81
C GLY A 138 7.13 -6.40 1.45
N LEU A 139 6.42 -5.40 1.97
CA LEU A 139 6.64 -3.98 1.66
C LEU A 139 7.69 -3.34 2.56
N GLU A 140 8.28 -2.24 2.09
CA GLU A 140 9.07 -1.32 2.91
C GLU A 140 8.20 -0.71 4.03
N ASN A 141 8.84 -0.11 5.04
CA ASN A 141 8.15 0.43 6.22
C ASN A 141 7.09 1.46 5.87
N ASN A 142 7.32 2.32 4.87
CA ASN A 142 6.33 3.31 4.45
C ASN A 142 5.02 2.63 4.04
N GLY A 143 5.07 1.69 3.10
CA GLY A 143 3.88 0.99 2.61
C GLY A 143 3.24 0.07 3.66
N HIS A 144 4.07 -0.60 4.47
CA HIS A 144 3.60 -1.49 5.53
C HIS A 144 2.80 -0.72 6.60
N PHE A 145 3.37 0.34 7.15
CA PHE A 145 2.72 1.09 8.22
C PHE A 145 1.53 1.92 7.75
N GLN A 146 1.58 2.46 6.52
CA GLN A 146 0.40 3.10 5.92
C GLN A 146 -0.78 2.11 5.79
N SER A 147 -0.49 0.88 5.34
CA SER A 147 -1.52 -0.17 5.26
C SER A 147 -2.06 -0.57 6.63
N MET A 148 -1.18 -0.65 7.65
CA MET A 148 -1.59 -0.96 9.03
C MET A 148 -2.48 0.14 9.61
N LEU A 149 -2.13 1.41 9.43
CA LEU A 149 -2.92 2.54 9.89
C LEU A 149 -4.29 2.59 9.19
N MET A 150 -4.32 2.37 7.88
CA MET A 150 -5.57 2.31 7.12
C MET A 150 -6.48 1.16 7.60
N LEU A 151 -5.91 0.00 7.91
CA LEU A 151 -6.68 -1.13 8.47
C LEU A 151 -7.31 -0.75 9.81
N ALA A 152 -6.52 -0.14 10.72
CA ALA A 152 -7.03 0.31 12.02
C ALA A 152 -8.20 1.30 11.85
N GLN A 153 -8.05 2.27 10.95
CA GLN A 153 -9.10 3.27 10.67
C GLN A 153 -10.38 2.63 10.14
N LEU A 154 -10.29 1.71 9.17
CA LEU A 154 -11.46 1.01 8.63
C LEU A 154 -12.15 0.15 9.69
N GLN A 155 -11.37 -0.55 10.54
CA GLN A 155 -11.93 -1.32 11.65
C GLN A 155 -12.69 -0.43 12.64
N LEU A 156 -12.14 0.74 12.99
CA LEU A 156 -12.83 1.68 13.87
C LEU A 156 -14.09 2.27 13.23
N GLN A 157 -14.05 2.62 11.94
CA GLN A 157 -15.22 3.11 11.20
C GLN A 157 -16.34 2.09 11.14
N ASP A 158 -16.00 0.81 11.00
CA ASP A 158 -16.96 -0.29 10.94
C ASP A 158 -17.40 -0.78 12.35
N ASN A 159 -17.07 -0.03 13.41
CA ASN A 159 -17.36 -0.35 14.82
C ASN A 159 -16.67 -1.63 15.33
N GLU A 160 -15.62 -2.10 14.66
CA GLU A 160 -14.76 -3.18 15.14
C GLU A 160 -13.73 -2.63 16.15
N THR A 161 -14.21 -1.97 17.22
CA THR A 161 -13.40 -1.14 18.10
C THR A 161 -12.22 -1.90 18.71
N ALA A 162 -12.44 -3.11 19.19
CA ALA A 162 -11.36 -3.91 19.80
C ALA A 162 -10.25 -4.26 18.79
N ALA A 163 -10.62 -4.65 17.56
CA ALA A 163 -9.66 -4.95 16.50
C ALA A 163 -8.93 -3.70 16.04
N GLY A 164 -9.65 -2.60 15.85
CA GLY A 164 -9.08 -1.32 15.42
C GLY A 164 -8.06 -0.76 16.43
N LEU A 165 -8.39 -0.80 17.72
CA LEU A 165 -7.47 -0.37 18.78
C LEU A 165 -6.24 -1.29 18.87
N ALA A 166 -6.42 -2.61 18.76
CA ALA A 166 -5.28 -3.55 18.75
C ALA A 166 -4.35 -3.33 17.55
N THR A 167 -4.91 -3.06 16.36
CA THR A 167 -4.13 -2.74 15.15
C THR A 167 -3.39 -1.42 15.32
N LEU A 168 -4.05 -0.40 15.88
CA LEU A 168 -3.45 0.92 16.14
C LEU A 168 -2.34 0.84 17.19
N ASP A 169 -2.52 0.09 18.27
CA ASP A 169 -1.49 -0.11 19.27
C ASP A 169 -0.24 -0.77 18.69
N LYS A 170 -0.44 -1.79 17.86
CA LYS A 170 0.66 -2.43 17.13
C LYS A 170 1.36 -1.46 16.19
N TYR A 171 0.59 -0.67 15.43
CA TYR A 171 1.12 0.37 14.56
C TYR A 171 2.02 1.35 15.33
N LEU A 172 1.54 1.93 16.42
CA LEU A 172 2.30 2.89 17.24
C LEU A 172 3.55 2.25 17.85
N ALA A 173 3.43 1.00 18.31
CA ALA A 173 4.54 0.28 18.92
C ALA A 173 5.67 -0.02 17.93
N GLU A 174 5.34 -0.36 16.69
CA GLU A 174 6.33 -0.77 15.68
C GLU A 174 6.84 0.41 14.82
N SER A 175 5.97 1.35 14.46
CA SER A 175 6.33 2.50 13.63
C SER A 175 7.11 3.56 14.40
N LYS A 176 6.91 3.64 15.72
CA LYS A 176 7.41 4.72 16.57
C LYS A 176 6.99 6.11 16.07
N SER A 177 5.82 6.18 15.46
CA SER A 177 5.29 7.44 14.98
C SER A 177 4.99 8.38 16.16
N THR A 178 5.37 9.64 15.98
CA THR A 178 5.11 10.72 16.94
C THR A 178 4.17 11.78 16.37
N LYS A 179 3.51 11.46 15.27
CA LYS A 179 2.58 12.39 14.61
C LYS A 179 1.34 12.59 15.47
N PRO A 180 1.03 13.86 15.84
CA PRO A 180 -0.09 14.13 16.75
C PRO A 180 -1.44 13.60 16.22
N GLU A 181 -1.67 13.71 14.90
CA GLU A 181 -2.90 13.24 14.26
C GLU A 181 -3.12 11.73 14.39
N GLU A 182 -2.05 10.94 14.45
CA GLU A 182 -2.12 9.49 14.61
C GLU A 182 -2.32 9.08 16.08
N LEU A 183 -1.80 9.90 17.00
CA LEU A 183 -1.97 9.69 18.44
C LEU A 183 -3.40 10.01 18.89
N ILE A 184 -4.06 11.00 18.26
CA ILE A 184 -5.44 11.41 18.58
C ILE A 184 -6.45 10.30 18.22
N ILE A 185 -6.16 9.44 17.23
CA ILE A 185 -7.07 8.34 16.86
C ILE A 185 -7.31 7.38 18.05
N LYS A 186 -6.36 7.30 18.97
CA LYS A 186 -6.43 6.41 20.13
C LYS A 186 -7.22 7.00 21.33
N GLY A 187 -7.29 8.31 21.44
CA GLY A 187 -7.93 9.04 22.58
C GLY A 187 -9.37 9.35 22.34
#